data_25d15caf66f3a2f566e42249e8e448bb
#
_entry.id   25d15caf66f3a2f566e42249e8e448bb
#
_cell.length_a   1.000
_cell.length_b   1.000
_cell.length_c   1.000
_cell.angle_alpha   90.00
_cell.angle_beta   90.00
_cell.angle_gamma   90.00
#
_symmetry.space_group_name_H-M   'P 1'
#
loop_
_entity.id
_entity.type
_entity.pdbx_description
1 polymer ?
#
loop_
_entity_poly.entity_id
_entity_poly.type
_entity_poly.pdbx_seq_one_letter_code
_entity_poly.pdbx_strand_id
1 'polypeptide(L)'
;MSLATGLALAAKHAKADYKVYAVVGDGECQEGIVWEAAMAAAHYKLDNLCVYLTITDFRSIGTNDQVMGLGNIVEKFKAFGFECFEVDGHNIEEIDKAIEAPVSGKPKFICCHTIKGKGVSFMENQVGWHGRPLKPEEFETAMKELEA
;
A
#
# COMPACT_ATOMS: atom_id res chain seq x y z
N MET A 1 7.38 -6.64 1.64
CA MET A 1 7.73 -5.87 2.86
C MET A 1 9.06 -6.26 3.49
N SER A 2 9.41 -7.53 3.69
CA SER A 2 10.66 -7.96 4.36
C SER A 2 11.94 -7.46 3.67
N LEU A 3 12.00 -7.48 2.33
CA LEU A 3 13.14 -6.92 1.59
C LEU A 3 13.33 -5.43 1.88
N ALA A 4 12.25 -4.64 1.89
CA ALA A 4 12.28 -3.21 2.19
C ALA A 4 12.77 -2.96 3.63
N THR A 5 12.32 -3.77 4.59
CA THR A 5 12.80 -3.71 5.98
C THR A 5 14.29 -3.99 6.05
N GLY A 6 14.79 -5.00 5.31
CA GLY A 6 16.23 -5.30 5.23
C GLY A 6 17.05 -4.15 4.63
N LEU A 7 16.56 -3.54 3.54
CA LEU A 7 17.22 -2.37 2.92
C LEU A 7 17.25 -1.16 3.85
N ALA A 8 16.16 -0.86 4.54
CA ALA A 8 16.10 0.24 5.49
C ALA A 8 17.04 0.02 6.68
N LEU A 9 17.13 -1.21 7.19
CA LEU A 9 18.06 -1.59 8.24
C LEU A 9 19.51 -1.46 7.78
N ALA A 10 19.82 -1.91 6.55
CA ALA A 10 21.15 -1.79 5.95
C ALA A 10 21.58 -0.33 5.82
N ALA A 11 20.68 0.56 5.35
CA ALA A 11 20.95 1.99 5.30
C ALA A 11 21.31 2.56 6.68
N LYS A 12 20.52 2.22 7.68
CA LYS A 12 20.72 2.69 9.05
C LYS A 12 22.06 2.19 9.64
N HIS A 13 22.39 0.93 9.39
CA HIS A 13 23.66 0.34 9.82
C HIS A 13 24.86 0.98 9.12
N ALA A 14 24.76 1.23 7.82
CA ALA A 14 25.80 1.89 7.01
C ALA A 14 25.87 3.42 7.22
N LYS A 15 24.96 3.99 8.01
CA LYS A 15 24.79 5.45 8.17
C LYS A 15 24.57 6.15 6.81
N ALA A 16 23.88 5.49 5.89
CA ALA A 16 23.53 6.03 4.58
C ALA A 16 22.24 6.85 4.68
N ASP A 17 22.19 7.95 3.92
CA ASP A 17 21.07 8.88 3.90
C ASP A 17 20.14 8.57 2.74
N TYR A 18 19.44 7.41 2.81
CA TYR A 18 18.37 7.11 1.88
C TYR A 18 17.13 6.58 2.58
N LYS A 19 15.99 6.88 1.99
CA LYS A 19 14.68 6.35 2.41
C LYS A 19 14.32 5.14 1.56
N VAL A 20 13.56 4.23 2.14
CA VAL A 20 13.03 3.04 1.46
C VAL A 20 11.51 3.15 1.43
N TYR A 21 10.95 2.97 0.25
CA TYR A 21 9.52 2.96 0.01
C TYR A 21 9.07 1.58 -0.42
N ALA A 22 8.03 1.06 0.19
CA ALA A 22 7.43 -0.22 -0.15
C ALA A 22 5.94 -0.05 -0.40
N VAL A 23 5.46 -0.55 -1.54
CA VAL A 23 4.03 -0.62 -1.83
C VAL A 23 3.58 -2.05 -1.59
N VAL A 24 2.50 -2.22 -0.84
CA VAL A 24 1.86 -3.51 -0.55
C VAL A 24 0.37 -3.42 -0.88
N GLY A 25 -0.17 -4.49 -1.42
CA GLY A 25 -1.62 -4.64 -1.61
C GLY A 25 -2.29 -5.18 -0.34
N ASP A 26 -3.60 -5.00 -0.26
CA ASP A 26 -4.41 -5.55 0.83
C ASP A 26 -4.28 -7.08 0.95
N GLY A 27 -4.18 -7.79 -0.19
CA GLY A 27 -3.94 -9.23 -0.22
C GLY A 27 -2.62 -9.66 0.39
N GLU A 28 -1.56 -8.90 0.19
CA GLU A 28 -0.25 -9.18 0.75
C GLU A 28 -0.25 -9.08 2.28
N CYS A 29 -1.12 -8.24 2.85
CA CYS A 29 -1.25 -8.10 4.30
C CYS A 29 -1.86 -9.33 5.00
N GLN A 30 -2.24 -10.37 4.26
CA GLN A 30 -2.60 -11.68 4.82
C GLN A 30 -1.40 -12.62 4.94
N GLU A 31 -0.27 -12.25 4.34
CA GLU A 31 0.97 -13.00 4.45
C GLU A 31 1.64 -12.76 5.81
N GLY A 32 2.02 -13.85 6.49
CA GLY A 32 2.71 -13.76 7.80
C GLY A 32 3.98 -12.92 7.77
N ILE A 33 4.71 -12.98 6.65
CA ILE A 33 5.96 -12.24 6.44
C ILE A 33 5.80 -10.71 6.51
N VAL A 34 4.60 -10.19 6.22
CA VAL A 34 4.31 -8.75 6.36
C VAL A 34 4.35 -8.33 7.83
N TRP A 35 3.75 -9.13 8.70
CA TRP A 35 3.67 -8.87 10.14
C TRP A 35 5.00 -9.08 10.84
N GLU A 36 5.76 -10.09 10.45
CA GLU A 36 7.14 -10.31 10.94
C GLU A 36 8.04 -9.13 10.57
N ALA A 37 7.94 -8.64 9.33
CA ALA A 37 8.68 -7.47 8.86
C ALA A 37 8.23 -6.18 9.57
N ALA A 38 6.92 -6.02 9.85
CA ALA A 38 6.40 -4.87 10.61
C ALA A 38 6.97 -4.84 12.03
N MET A 39 6.99 -5.99 12.71
CA MET A 39 7.56 -6.13 14.04
C MET A 39 9.05 -5.76 14.06
N ALA A 40 9.82 -6.25 13.09
CA ALA A 40 11.24 -5.93 12.94
C ALA A 40 11.46 -4.44 12.64
N ALA A 41 10.69 -3.86 11.72
CA ALA A 41 10.80 -2.46 11.34
C ALA A 41 10.58 -1.52 12.54
N ALA A 42 9.56 -1.80 13.35
CA ALA A 42 9.29 -1.04 14.57
C ALA A 42 10.38 -1.24 15.63
N HIS A 43 10.83 -2.49 15.86
CA HIS A 43 11.89 -2.80 16.80
C HIS A 43 13.19 -2.05 16.51
N TYR A 44 13.61 -2.04 15.25
CA TYR A 44 14.83 -1.33 14.80
C TYR A 44 14.60 0.17 14.54
N LYS A 45 13.40 0.68 14.80
CA LYS A 45 13.04 2.10 14.66
C LYS A 45 13.42 2.64 13.28
N LEU A 46 12.97 1.94 12.23
CA LEU A 46 13.33 2.25 10.84
C LEU A 46 12.54 3.48 10.32
N ASP A 47 12.87 4.65 10.82
CA ASP A 47 12.27 5.93 10.41
C ASP A 47 12.60 6.36 8.97
N ASN A 48 13.48 5.60 8.33
CA ASN A 48 13.76 5.68 6.88
C ASN A 48 12.94 4.70 6.03
N LEU A 49 11.97 3.98 6.62
CA LEU A 49 11.04 3.09 5.91
C LEU A 49 9.64 3.71 5.86
N CYS A 50 9.09 3.82 4.65
CA CYS A 50 7.71 4.20 4.40
C CYS A 50 6.99 3.06 3.65
N VAL A 51 5.91 2.56 4.23
CA VAL A 51 5.09 1.50 3.65
C VAL A 51 3.76 2.08 3.20
N TYR A 52 3.42 1.89 1.94
CA TYR A 52 2.12 2.24 1.37
C TYR A 52 1.27 0.99 1.25
N LEU A 53 0.09 1.03 1.78
CA LEU A 53 -0.93 0.03 1.52
C LEU A 53 -1.94 0.60 0.53
N THR A 54 -2.13 -0.05 -0.60
CA THR A 54 -3.28 0.21 -1.46
C THR A 54 -4.43 -0.71 -1.04
N ILE A 55 -5.48 -0.13 -0.47
CA ILE A 55 -6.68 -0.88 -0.09
C ILE A 55 -7.80 -0.59 -1.08
N THR A 56 -8.32 -1.65 -1.70
CA THR A 56 -9.36 -1.55 -2.73
C THR A 56 -10.66 -2.23 -2.33
N ASP A 57 -10.68 -2.94 -1.21
CA ASP A 57 -11.77 -3.82 -0.75
C ASP A 57 -12.14 -4.96 -1.73
N PHE A 58 -11.45 -5.10 -2.87
CA PHE A 58 -11.71 -6.10 -3.90
C PHE A 58 -10.49 -6.96 -4.22
N ARG A 59 -10.70 -8.27 -4.34
CA ARG A 59 -9.70 -9.27 -4.70
C ARG A 59 -10.09 -10.04 -5.94
N SER A 60 -9.23 -10.97 -6.36
CA SER A 60 -9.47 -11.83 -7.52
C SER A 60 -10.73 -12.72 -7.41
N ILE A 61 -11.19 -13.02 -6.21
CA ILE A 61 -12.31 -13.95 -5.94
C ILE A 61 -13.42 -13.37 -5.07
N GLY A 62 -13.35 -12.09 -4.70
CA GLY A 62 -14.38 -11.44 -3.86
C GLY A 62 -13.88 -10.20 -3.13
N THR A 63 -14.67 -9.69 -2.21
CA THR A 63 -14.27 -8.63 -1.30
C THR A 63 -13.30 -9.14 -0.23
N ASN A 64 -12.55 -8.24 0.41
CA ASN A 64 -11.67 -8.60 1.51
C ASN A 64 -12.39 -9.40 2.60
N ASP A 65 -13.58 -8.96 3.00
CA ASP A 65 -14.36 -9.62 4.06
C ASP A 65 -14.87 -11.01 3.65
N GLN A 66 -15.15 -11.24 2.36
CA GLN A 66 -15.58 -12.55 1.86
C GLN A 66 -14.43 -13.56 1.78
N VAL A 67 -13.21 -13.10 1.53
CA VAL A 67 -12.03 -13.97 1.37
C VAL A 67 -11.34 -14.18 2.71
N MET A 68 -10.83 -13.10 3.29
CA MET A 68 -10.22 -13.05 4.62
C MET A 68 -10.11 -11.60 5.07
N GLY A 69 -10.97 -11.18 5.98
CA GLY A 69 -11.04 -9.82 6.48
C GLY A 69 -9.73 -9.37 7.15
N LEU A 70 -9.28 -8.18 6.82
CA LEU A 70 -8.11 -7.58 7.44
C LEU A 70 -8.44 -6.86 8.76
N GLY A 71 -9.73 -6.65 9.04
CA GLY A 71 -10.17 -5.79 10.14
C GLY A 71 -9.58 -4.39 10.02
N ASN A 72 -9.39 -3.68 11.12
CA ASN A 72 -8.75 -2.36 11.07
C ASN A 72 -7.22 -2.52 10.89
N ILE A 73 -6.76 -2.43 9.65
CA ILE A 73 -5.36 -2.61 9.28
C ILE A 73 -4.48 -1.48 9.84
N VAL A 74 -5.00 -0.26 9.92
CA VAL A 74 -4.28 0.90 10.43
C VAL A 74 -3.98 0.73 11.93
N GLU A 75 -4.97 0.29 12.70
CA GLU A 75 -4.77 0.02 14.12
C GLU A 75 -3.77 -1.14 14.37
N LYS A 76 -3.72 -2.13 13.49
CA LYS A 76 -2.71 -3.19 13.57
C LYS A 76 -1.29 -2.64 13.39
N PHE A 77 -1.04 -1.81 12.36
CA PHE A 77 0.26 -1.18 12.17
C PHE A 77 0.62 -0.20 13.29
N LYS A 78 -0.36 0.56 13.81
CA LYS A 78 -0.17 1.39 15.03
C LYS A 78 0.26 0.55 16.23
N ALA A 79 -0.38 -0.61 16.45
CA ALA A 79 -0.04 -1.52 17.53
C ALA A 79 1.38 -2.09 17.42
N PHE A 80 1.91 -2.26 16.21
CA PHE A 80 3.32 -2.59 15.97
C PHE A 80 4.27 -1.41 16.24
N GLY A 81 3.77 -0.17 16.31
CA GLY A 81 4.59 1.02 16.59
C GLY A 81 4.91 1.88 15.38
N PHE A 82 4.17 1.73 14.28
CA PHE A 82 4.26 2.63 13.12
C PHE A 82 3.59 3.97 13.37
N GLU A 83 4.09 5.01 12.72
CA GLU A 83 3.34 6.25 12.51
C GLU A 83 2.45 6.06 11.28
N CYS A 84 1.12 6.17 11.47
CA CYS A 84 0.14 5.79 10.47
C CYS A 84 -0.67 6.98 9.98
N PHE A 85 -0.90 7.02 8.67
CA PHE A 85 -1.72 8.00 7.96
C PHE A 85 -2.77 7.26 7.13
N GLU A 86 -3.95 7.85 7.00
CA GLU A 86 -5.00 7.39 6.08
C GLU A 86 -5.29 8.51 5.10
N VAL A 87 -5.31 8.20 3.80
CA VAL A 87 -5.45 9.19 2.73
C VAL A 87 -6.35 8.67 1.62
N ASP A 88 -6.96 9.56 0.86
CA ASP A 88 -7.50 9.23 -0.46
C ASP A 88 -6.33 8.86 -1.39
N GLY A 89 -6.26 7.60 -1.81
CA GLY A 89 -5.20 7.09 -2.68
C GLY A 89 -5.24 7.63 -4.11
N HIS A 90 -6.24 8.44 -4.47
CA HIS A 90 -6.33 9.18 -5.72
C HIS A 90 -6.03 10.67 -5.56
N ASN A 91 -5.77 11.14 -4.34
CA ASN A 91 -5.40 12.52 -4.05
C ASN A 91 -3.88 12.63 -3.83
N ILE A 92 -3.17 13.08 -4.87
CA ILE A 92 -1.70 13.20 -4.83
C ILE A 92 -1.24 14.16 -3.74
N GLU A 93 -1.98 15.24 -3.46
CA GLU A 93 -1.61 16.20 -2.42
C GLU A 93 -1.70 15.61 -1.01
N GLU A 94 -2.69 14.75 -0.74
CA GLU A 94 -2.80 14.05 0.53
C GLU A 94 -1.67 13.04 0.71
N ILE A 95 -1.36 12.29 -0.36
CA ILE A 95 -0.26 11.33 -0.37
C ILE A 95 1.06 12.06 -0.09
N ASP A 96 1.33 13.15 -0.78
CA ASP A 96 2.55 13.94 -0.64
C ASP A 96 2.69 14.50 0.79
N LYS A 97 1.64 15.07 1.36
CA LYS A 97 1.61 15.52 2.75
C LYS A 97 1.93 14.40 3.75
N ALA A 98 1.39 13.19 3.51
CA ALA A 98 1.68 12.04 4.36
C ALA A 98 3.14 11.55 4.21
N ILE A 99 3.71 11.62 3.00
CA ILE A 99 5.12 11.31 2.72
C ILE A 99 6.03 12.27 3.49
N GLU A 100 5.78 13.57 3.38
CA GLU A 100 6.63 14.61 3.96
C GLU A 100 6.40 14.80 5.47
N ALA A 101 5.32 14.28 6.03
CA ALA A 101 5.05 14.37 7.46
C ALA A 101 6.27 13.85 8.27
N PRO A 102 6.80 14.65 9.21
CA PRO A 102 7.99 14.27 9.97
C PRO A 102 7.69 13.08 10.89
N VAL A 103 8.59 12.09 10.87
CA VAL A 103 8.57 10.96 11.81
C VAL A 103 9.95 10.80 12.42
N SER A 104 10.03 10.35 13.66
CA SER A 104 11.28 10.09 14.35
C SER A 104 11.21 8.79 15.14
N GLY A 105 12.15 7.89 14.84
CA GLY A 105 12.27 6.62 15.54
C GLY A 105 11.12 5.64 15.30
N LYS A 106 10.28 5.88 14.28
CA LYS A 106 9.18 5.00 13.88
C LYS A 106 9.15 4.81 12.37
N PRO A 107 8.88 3.62 11.85
CA PRO A 107 8.54 3.45 10.44
C PRO A 107 7.19 4.10 10.14
N LYS A 108 7.03 4.55 8.89
CA LYS A 108 5.79 5.17 8.41
C LYS A 108 4.91 4.16 7.70
N PHE A 109 3.61 4.26 7.90
CA PHE A 109 2.58 3.50 7.19
C PHE A 109 1.53 4.46 6.64
N ILE A 110 1.27 4.40 5.35
CA ILE A 110 0.27 5.21 4.66
C ILE A 110 -0.77 4.27 4.04
N CYS A 111 -1.98 4.29 4.58
CA CYS A 111 -3.13 3.57 4.05
C CYS A 111 -3.81 4.42 2.99
N CYS A 112 -3.69 4.01 1.73
CA CYS A 112 -4.26 4.69 0.57
C CYS A 112 -5.58 3.99 0.19
N HIS A 113 -6.72 4.64 0.45
CA HIS A 113 -8.01 4.16 0.00
C HIS A 113 -8.15 4.39 -1.50
N THR A 114 -8.25 3.32 -2.27
CA THR A 114 -8.25 3.35 -3.73
C THR A 114 -9.47 2.64 -4.32
N ILE A 115 -9.84 3.04 -5.52
CA ILE A 115 -10.86 2.36 -6.32
C ILE A 115 -10.15 1.51 -7.36
N LYS A 116 -10.38 0.18 -7.31
CA LYS A 116 -9.85 -0.74 -8.31
C LYS A 116 -10.34 -0.35 -9.70
N GLY A 117 -9.42 -0.16 -10.65
CA GLY A 117 -9.75 0.22 -12.03
C GLY A 117 -10.19 1.66 -12.21
N LYS A 118 -9.86 2.56 -11.26
CA LYS A 118 -10.22 3.99 -11.29
C LYS A 118 -9.95 4.64 -12.64
N GLY A 119 -10.97 5.37 -13.15
CA GLY A 119 -10.90 6.11 -14.41
C GLY A 119 -11.37 5.31 -15.63
N VAL A 120 -11.64 4.00 -15.49
CA VAL A 120 -12.17 3.17 -16.57
C VAL A 120 -13.49 2.55 -16.14
N SER A 121 -14.60 3.03 -16.69
CA SER A 121 -15.96 2.75 -16.23
C SER A 121 -16.30 1.26 -16.10
N PHE A 122 -15.84 0.44 -17.05
CA PHE A 122 -16.08 -1.00 -17.04
C PHE A 122 -15.11 -1.80 -16.17
N MET A 123 -14.09 -1.15 -15.60
CA MET A 123 -13.10 -1.77 -14.70
C MET A 123 -13.33 -1.41 -13.23
N GLU A 124 -13.93 -0.25 -12.96
CA GLU A 124 -14.12 0.22 -11.59
C GLU A 124 -14.89 -0.78 -10.74
N ASN A 125 -14.30 -1.15 -9.59
CA ASN A 125 -14.87 -2.11 -8.63
C ASN A 125 -15.23 -3.48 -9.21
N GLN A 126 -14.58 -3.89 -10.30
CA GLN A 126 -14.84 -5.19 -10.94
C GLN A 126 -13.74 -6.20 -10.62
N VAL A 127 -14.10 -7.25 -9.88
CA VAL A 127 -13.19 -8.35 -9.48
C VAL A 127 -12.55 -9.02 -10.70
N GLY A 128 -13.29 -9.19 -11.79
CA GLY A 128 -12.83 -9.88 -13.00
C GLY A 128 -11.62 -9.25 -13.71
N TRP A 129 -11.24 -8.02 -13.33
CA TRP A 129 -10.06 -7.33 -13.88
C TRP A 129 -8.77 -7.57 -13.10
N HIS A 130 -8.78 -8.48 -12.16
CA HIS A 130 -7.57 -8.85 -11.45
C HIS A 130 -6.70 -9.80 -12.30
N GLY A 131 -5.69 -9.25 -12.97
CA GLY A 131 -4.75 -10.02 -13.80
C GLY A 131 -5.28 -10.41 -15.19
N ARG A 132 -6.42 -9.89 -15.63
CA ARG A 132 -6.96 -10.08 -16.97
C ARG A 132 -6.41 -9.01 -17.93
N PRO A 133 -5.83 -9.37 -19.10
CA PRO A 133 -5.43 -8.41 -20.12
C PRO A 133 -6.66 -7.82 -20.83
N LEU A 134 -6.53 -6.59 -21.30
CA LEU A 134 -7.52 -5.93 -22.15
C LEU A 134 -7.53 -6.55 -23.55
N LYS A 135 -8.72 -6.66 -24.16
CA LYS A 135 -8.86 -6.87 -25.60
C LYS A 135 -8.62 -5.55 -26.34
N PRO A 136 -8.28 -5.57 -27.67
CA PRO A 136 -8.03 -4.34 -28.41
C PRO A 136 -9.14 -3.29 -28.32
N GLU A 137 -10.41 -3.72 -28.44
CA GLU A 137 -11.59 -2.84 -28.36
C GLU A 137 -11.78 -2.23 -26.95
N GLU A 138 -11.49 -3.03 -25.92
CA GLU A 138 -11.54 -2.59 -24.51
C GLU A 138 -10.43 -1.58 -24.23
N PHE A 139 -9.25 -1.79 -24.82
CA PHE A 139 -8.12 -0.86 -24.71
C PHE A 139 -8.44 0.51 -25.32
N GLU A 140 -9.01 0.51 -26.55
CA GLU A 140 -9.43 1.78 -27.21
C GLU A 140 -10.46 2.55 -26.39
N THR A 141 -11.39 1.83 -25.76
CA THR A 141 -12.42 2.44 -24.89
C THR A 141 -11.80 3.01 -23.61
N ALA A 142 -10.92 2.25 -22.95
CA ALA A 142 -10.24 2.70 -21.75
C ALA A 142 -9.38 3.94 -22.00
N MET A 143 -8.65 3.98 -23.13
CA MET A 143 -7.85 5.16 -23.48
C MET A 143 -8.69 6.41 -23.68
N LYS A 144 -9.85 6.29 -24.35
CA LYS A 144 -10.77 7.42 -24.52
C LYS A 144 -11.31 7.96 -23.20
N GLU A 145 -11.60 7.07 -22.24
CA GLU A 145 -12.08 7.48 -20.92
C GLU A 145 -10.98 8.16 -20.08
N LEU A 146 -9.72 7.72 -20.22
CA LEU A 146 -8.59 8.29 -19.48
C LEU A 146 -8.06 9.60 -20.08
N GLU A 147 -8.37 9.90 -21.34
CA GLU A 147 -7.99 11.14 -22.03
C GLU A 147 -9.07 12.25 -21.92
N ALA A 148 -10.26 11.92 -21.43
CA ALA A 148 -11.37 12.85 -21.30
C ALA A 148 -11.29 13.66 -20.01
#